data_a2cf0689f093b30299d6ceb68e12f9b9
#
_entry.id   a2cf0689f093b30299d6ceb68e12f9b9
#
_cell.length_a   1.000
_cell.length_b   1.000
_cell.length_c   1.000
_cell.angle_alpha   90.00
_cell.angle_beta   90.00
_cell.angle_gamma   90.00
#
_symmetry.space_group_name_H-M   'P 1'
#
loop_
_entity.id
_entity.type
_entity.pdbx_description
1 polymer ?
#
loop_
_entity_poly.entity_id
_entity_poly.type
_entity_poly.pdbx_seq_one_letter_code
_entity_poly.pdbx_strand_id
1 'polypeptide(L)'
;SDKYISNKYQGNAFNGNFNGQDNSIRGINISSGSYLSALFGVTEENAVIKNLYVYGNIENTNNTYGIAAGICAVNYGLISHCINYAEIKGENRVGGIVGYNGAVNKTVTSCVIAQCENKGTITGKDEVGGIAAYSSGTVKECTNKATVTATDGYAGGIVGYNYEGSILLDSCYNSGEVSASAYSG
;
A
#
# COMPACT_ATOMS: atom_id res chain seq x y z
N SER A 1 -15.65 -8.86 -0.04
CA SER A 1 -14.86 -7.84 -0.76
C SER A 1 -13.65 -8.44 -1.47
N ASP A 2 -13.01 -9.41 -0.88
CA ASP A 2 -11.73 -9.98 -1.36
C ASP A 2 -11.89 -10.93 -2.55
N LYS A 3 -13.02 -11.58 -2.65
CA LYS A 3 -13.42 -12.36 -3.83
C LYS A 3 -13.50 -11.50 -5.11
N TYR A 4 -13.69 -10.20 -4.94
CA TYR A 4 -13.78 -9.24 -6.04
C TYR A 4 -12.41 -8.91 -6.61
N ILE A 5 -11.41 -8.73 -5.76
CA ILE A 5 -10.03 -8.44 -6.17
C ILE A 5 -9.43 -9.65 -6.87
N SER A 6 -9.59 -10.87 -6.30
CA SER A 6 -8.99 -12.10 -6.84
C SER A 6 -9.54 -12.52 -8.20
N ASN A 7 -10.80 -12.22 -8.51
CA ASN A 7 -11.43 -12.67 -9.75
C ASN A 7 -11.36 -11.64 -10.89
N LYS A 8 -11.28 -10.35 -10.59
CA LYS A 8 -11.39 -9.29 -11.61
C LYS A 8 -10.07 -8.97 -12.29
N TYR A 9 -8.94 -9.21 -11.64
CA TYR A 9 -7.62 -8.78 -12.11
C TYR A 9 -6.73 -9.92 -12.57
N GLN A 10 -7.24 -11.16 -12.62
CA GLN A 10 -6.52 -12.31 -13.17
C GLN A 10 -6.19 -12.08 -14.65
N GLY A 11 -4.91 -12.16 -14.98
CA GLY A 11 -4.42 -12.00 -16.35
C GLY A 11 -3.97 -10.59 -16.75
N ASN A 12 -4.23 -9.56 -15.92
CA ASN A 12 -3.80 -8.16 -16.16
C ASN A 12 -2.87 -7.64 -15.06
N ALA A 13 -2.38 -8.50 -14.19
CA ALA A 13 -1.44 -8.13 -13.14
C ALA A 13 -0.01 -8.07 -13.68
N PHE A 14 0.81 -7.20 -13.10
CA PHE A 14 2.22 -7.13 -13.42
C PHE A 14 2.94 -8.39 -12.93
N ASN A 15 3.57 -9.11 -13.86
CA ASN A 15 4.33 -10.33 -13.59
C ASN A 15 5.75 -10.22 -14.19
N GLY A 16 6.50 -9.27 -13.70
CA GLY A 16 7.84 -8.98 -14.22
C GLY A 16 8.77 -8.45 -13.12
N ASN A 17 9.96 -8.06 -13.53
CA ASN A 17 10.94 -7.41 -12.66
C ASN A 17 11.10 -5.95 -13.09
N PHE A 18 10.63 -5.03 -12.27
CA PHE A 18 10.83 -3.59 -12.44
C PHE A 18 11.90 -3.12 -11.45
N ASN A 19 13.04 -2.68 -11.99
CA ASN A 19 14.09 -2.06 -11.21
C ASN A 19 14.23 -0.58 -11.59
N GLY A 20 13.83 0.31 -10.71
CA GLY A 20 13.92 1.75 -10.90
C GLY A 20 15.35 2.31 -10.89
N GLN A 21 16.35 1.50 -10.46
CA GLN A 21 17.76 1.90 -10.37
C GLN A 21 17.96 3.19 -9.59
N ASP A 22 17.21 3.35 -8.50
CA ASP A 22 17.16 4.54 -7.65
C ASP A 22 16.73 5.84 -8.37
N ASN A 23 16.08 5.69 -9.53
CA ASN A 23 15.48 6.82 -10.21
C ASN A 23 14.09 7.16 -9.66
N SER A 24 13.63 8.35 -10.01
CA SER A 24 12.33 8.84 -9.59
C SER A 24 11.33 8.96 -10.73
N ILE A 25 10.08 8.62 -10.46
CA ILE A 25 8.92 8.98 -11.27
C ILE A 25 8.26 10.19 -10.61
N ARG A 26 8.15 11.28 -11.36
CA ARG A 26 7.65 12.57 -10.86
C ARG A 26 6.44 13.07 -11.64
N GLY A 27 5.65 13.93 -11.01
CA GLY A 27 4.47 14.51 -11.65
C GLY A 27 3.31 13.55 -11.79
N ILE A 28 3.28 12.47 -11.00
CA ILE A 28 2.12 11.61 -10.92
C ILE A 28 0.92 12.44 -10.44
N ASN A 29 -0.16 12.37 -11.18
CA ASN A 29 -1.42 13.01 -10.82
C ASN A 29 -2.56 12.05 -11.20
N ILE A 30 -2.93 11.19 -10.27
CA ILE A 30 -4.01 10.21 -10.43
C ILE A 30 -5.17 10.66 -9.55
N SER A 31 -6.34 10.89 -10.16
CA SER A 31 -7.60 11.03 -9.45
C SER A 31 -8.62 10.13 -10.15
N SER A 32 -9.11 9.12 -9.46
CA SER A 32 -9.91 8.07 -10.09
C SER A 32 -10.97 7.49 -9.16
N GLY A 33 -12.17 7.28 -9.70
CA GLY A 33 -13.24 6.49 -9.08
C GLY A 33 -13.14 4.98 -9.36
N SER A 34 -12.04 4.51 -9.95
CA SER A 34 -11.77 3.09 -10.15
C SER A 34 -11.49 2.39 -8.83
N TYR A 35 -11.46 1.05 -8.85
CA TYR A 35 -11.13 0.29 -7.63
C TYR A 35 -9.69 0.48 -7.17
N LEU A 36 -8.75 0.74 -8.08
CA LEU A 36 -7.31 0.82 -7.78
C LEU A 36 -6.73 2.13 -8.31
N SER A 37 -6.00 2.82 -7.46
CA SER A 37 -5.24 4.04 -7.78
C SER A 37 -3.82 3.90 -7.22
N ALA A 38 -2.87 3.58 -8.07
CA ALA A 38 -1.45 3.47 -7.73
C ALA A 38 -0.61 3.47 -9.01
N LEU A 39 0.72 3.54 -8.87
CA LEU A 39 1.61 3.39 -10.03
C LEU A 39 1.49 2.00 -10.68
N PHE A 40 1.43 0.95 -9.86
CA PHE A 40 1.11 -0.42 -10.28
C PHE A 40 -0.25 -0.82 -9.69
N GLY A 41 -1.14 -1.36 -10.53
CA GLY A 41 -2.45 -1.81 -10.06
C GLY A 41 -2.36 -3.06 -9.20
N VAL A 42 -1.90 -4.17 -9.79
CA VAL A 42 -1.77 -5.48 -9.13
C VAL A 42 -0.45 -6.13 -9.55
N THR A 43 0.22 -6.81 -8.63
CA THR A 43 1.36 -7.67 -8.92
C THR A 43 1.01 -9.15 -8.79
N GLU A 44 1.66 -10.01 -9.56
CA GLU A 44 1.63 -11.48 -9.38
C GLU A 44 2.69 -11.94 -8.37
N GLU A 45 2.64 -13.22 -7.97
CA GLU A 45 3.49 -13.83 -6.93
C GLU A 45 5.00 -13.74 -7.25
N ASN A 46 5.39 -13.78 -8.52
CA ASN A 46 6.80 -13.70 -8.94
C ASN A 46 7.25 -12.28 -9.34
N ALA A 47 6.35 -11.32 -9.24
CA ALA A 47 6.66 -9.94 -9.58
C ALA A 47 7.63 -9.31 -8.57
N VAL A 48 8.55 -8.49 -9.07
CA VAL A 48 9.48 -7.71 -8.26
C VAL A 48 9.42 -6.25 -8.69
N ILE A 49 9.17 -5.34 -7.75
CA ILE A 49 9.29 -3.89 -7.93
C ILE A 49 10.32 -3.39 -6.92
N LYS A 50 11.37 -2.73 -7.39
CA LYS A 50 12.43 -2.27 -6.49
C LYS A 50 13.15 -1.00 -6.93
N ASN A 51 13.82 -0.34 -5.96
CA ASN A 51 14.71 0.79 -6.16
C ASN A 51 14.02 1.94 -6.93
N LEU A 52 12.86 2.39 -6.45
CA LEU A 52 12.02 3.38 -7.11
C LEU A 52 11.58 4.48 -6.15
N TYR A 53 11.65 5.74 -6.58
CA TYR A 53 11.13 6.90 -5.85
C TYR A 53 9.92 7.48 -6.58
N VAL A 54 8.82 7.72 -5.87
CA VAL A 54 7.54 8.16 -6.44
C VAL A 54 7.14 9.51 -5.85
N TYR A 55 6.81 10.48 -6.74
CA TYR A 55 6.41 11.84 -6.37
C TYR A 55 5.13 12.25 -7.08
N GLY A 56 4.25 12.93 -6.40
CA GLY A 56 3.02 13.48 -6.97
C GLY A 56 1.82 13.35 -6.05
N ASN A 57 0.64 13.19 -6.65
CA ASN A 57 -0.61 13.02 -5.94
C ASN A 57 -1.36 11.81 -6.47
N ILE A 58 -1.88 11.00 -5.58
CA ILE A 58 -2.71 9.85 -5.92
C ILE A 58 -3.97 9.91 -5.06
N GLU A 59 -5.12 10.03 -5.70
CA GLU A 59 -6.41 10.06 -5.06
C GLU A 59 -7.32 8.96 -5.61
N ASN A 60 -7.97 8.25 -4.72
CA ASN A 60 -9.04 7.31 -5.06
C ASN A 60 -10.36 7.80 -4.48
N THR A 61 -11.30 8.15 -5.36
CA THR A 61 -12.63 8.66 -4.99
C THR A 61 -13.72 7.58 -4.93
N ASN A 62 -13.35 6.31 -5.06
CA ASN A 62 -14.29 5.19 -4.92
C ASN A 62 -14.59 4.94 -3.45
N ASN A 63 -15.81 5.26 -3.03
CA ASN A 63 -16.27 5.21 -1.64
C ASN A 63 -16.73 3.81 -1.18
N THR A 64 -16.65 2.79 -2.02
CA THR A 64 -17.14 1.46 -1.69
C THR A 64 -16.00 0.47 -1.44
N TYR A 65 -15.04 0.39 -2.37
CA TYR A 65 -13.93 -0.58 -2.32
C TYR A 65 -12.62 0.00 -2.87
N GLY A 66 -12.46 1.34 -2.86
CA GLY A 66 -11.30 2.01 -3.42
C GLY A 66 -10.02 1.67 -2.66
N ILE A 67 -8.95 1.39 -3.39
CA ILE A 67 -7.61 1.16 -2.85
C ILE A 67 -6.67 2.19 -3.46
N ALA A 68 -5.97 2.95 -2.62
CA ALA A 68 -4.97 3.92 -3.03
C ALA A 68 -3.59 3.58 -2.45
N ALA A 69 -2.54 3.73 -3.25
CA ALA A 69 -1.18 3.54 -2.77
C ALA A 69 -0.14 4.25 -3.64
N GLY A 70 1.04 4.51 -3.07
CA GLY A 70 2.12 5.16 -3.81
C GLY A 70 2.75 4.26 -4.86
N ILE A 71 2.98 3.00 -4.56
CA ILE A 71 3.68 2.06 -5.43
C ILE A 71 2.72 1.05 -6.06
N CYS A 72 2.01 0.26 -5.25
CA CYS A 72 1.16 -0.79 -5.76
C CYS A 72 -0.15 -0.88 -4.99
N ALA A 73 -1.28 -0.94 -5.69
CA ALA A 73 -2.57 -1.05 -5.01
C ALA A 73 -2.73 -2.44 -4.36
N VAL A 74 -2.42 -3.53 -5.07
CA VAL A 74 -2.52 -4.90 -4.54
C VAL A 74 -1.23 -5.67 -4.84
N ASN A 75 -0.54 -6.12 -3.80
CA ASN A 75 0.73 -6.82 -3.92
C ASN A 75 0.62 -8.30 -3.55
N TYR A 76 1.01 -9.17 -4.49
CA TYR A 76 1.23 -10.60 -4.26
C TYR A 76 2.70 -11.01 -4.38
N GLY A 77 3.59 -10.12 -4.80
CA GLY A 77 5.01 -10.34 -5.02
C GLY A 77 5.90 -9.62 -4.01
N LEU A 78 7.08 -9.20 -4.48
CA LEU A 78 8.07 -8.45 -3.70
C LEU A 78 8.11 -6.98 -4.11
N ILE A 79 7.92 -6.09 -3.14
CA ILE A 79 8.21 -4.66 -3.28
C ILE A 79 9.32 -4.31 -2.30
N SER A 80 10.45 -3.77 -2.80
CA SER A 80 11.59 -3.49 -1.94
C SER A 80 12.36 -2.24 -2.33
N HIS A 81 12.99 -1.58 -1.34
CA HIS A 81 13.83 -0.38 -1.55
C HIS A 81 13.09 0.73 -2.33
N CYS A 82 11.80 0.86 -2.10
CA CYS A 82 10.97 1.91 -2.72
C CYS A 82 10.69 3.01 -1.73
N ILE A 83 10.67 4.27 -2.21
CA ILE A 83 10.34 5.43 -1.37
C ILE A 83 9.15 6.17 -1.98
N ASN A 84 8.11 6.34 -1.17
CA ASN A 84 6.99 7.19 -1.54
C ASN A 84 7.17 8.61 -0.98
N TYR A 85 7.10 9.60 -1.85
CA TYR A 85 7.00 11.04 -1.52
C TYR A 85 5.65 11.62 -1.97
N ALA A 86 4.81 10.83 -2.66
CA ALA A 86 3.53 11.30 -3.14
C ALA A 86 2.53 11.42 -1.97
N GLU A 87 1.67 12.42 -2.05
CA GLU A 87 0.48 12.53 -1.21
C GLU A 87 -0.55 11.50 -1.67
N ILE A 88 -1.07 10.69 -0.75
CA ILE A 88 -2.05 9.66 -1.05
C ILE A 88 -3.35 9.95 -0.31
N LYS A 89 -4.44 9.98 -1.06
CA LYS A 89 -5.80 10.16 -0.53
C LYS A 89 -6.75 9.07 -1.01
N GLY A 90 -7.70 8.68 -0.17
CA GLY A 90 -8.74 7.71 -0.56
C GLY A 90 -9.78 7.49 0.52
N GLU A 91 -10.78 6.65 0.18
CA GLU A 91 -11.91 6.39 1.07
C GLU A 91 -11.68 5.12 1.92
N ASN A 92 -11.25 4.01 1.32
CA ASN A 92 -11.20 2.74 2.04
C ASN A 92 -9.76 2.37 2.45
N ARG A 93 -9.02 1.72 1.58
CA ARG A 93 -7.67 1.20 1.85
C ARG A 93 -6.62 2.14 1.29
N VAL A 94 -5.95 2.87 2.15
CA VAL A 94 -4.99 3.88 1.75
C VAL A 94 -3.62 3.61 2.38
N GLY A 95 -2.65 3.22 1.56
CA GLY A 95 -1.30 2.86 2.00
C GLY A 95 -0.19 3.69 1.36
N GLY A 96 0.85 4.00 2.12
CA GLY A 96 1.96 4.78 1.59
C GLY A 96 2.74 4.05 0.50
N ILE A 97 2.96 2.76 0.65
CA ILE A 97 3.64 1.90 -0.33
C ILE A 97 2.65 0.99 -1.03
N VAL A 98 1.83 0.26 -0.26
CA VAL A 98 0.88 -0.73 -0.77
C VAL A 98 -0.49 -0.54 -0.13
N GLY A 99 -1.56 -0.63 -0.92
CA GLY A 99 -2.90 -0.61 -0.38
C GLY A 99 -3.28 -1.95 0.28
N TYR A 100 -3.07 -3.04 -0.43
CA TYR A 100 -3.38 -4.39 0.03
C TYR A 100 -2.19 -5.33 -0.21
N ASN A 101 -1.54 -5.80 0.86
CA ASN A 101 -0.41 -6.73 0.80
C ASN A 101 -0.84 -8.11 1.27
N GLY A 102 -1.02 -9.04 0.35
CA GLY A 102 -1.40 -10.39 0.69
C GLY A 102 -2.49 -11.01 -0.15
N ALA A 103 -2.91 -12.21 0.21
CA ALA A 103 -4.01 -12.93 -0.42
C ALA A 103 -4.98 -13.43 0.64
N VAL A 104 -6.25 -13.05 0.49
CA VAL A 104 -7.32 -13.65 1.28
C VAL A 104 -7.52 -15.08 0.82
N ASN A 105 -7.55 -16.02 1.76
CA ASN A 105 -7.75 -17.45 1.53
C ASN A 105 -6.69 -18.15 0.65
N LYS A 106 -5.50 -17.56 0.47
CA LYS A 106 -4.35 -18.25 -0.14
C LYS A 106 -3.16 -18.21 0.81
N THR A 107 -2.48 -19.32 0.93
CA THR A 107 -1.17 -19.39 1.59
C THR A 107 -0.10 -18.80 0.66
N VAL A 108 -0.24 -17.52 0.31
CA VAL A 108 0.76 -16.82 -0.52
C VAL A 108 1.81 -16.26 0.42
N THR A 109 2.96 -16.90 0.48
CA THR A 109 4.11 -16.47 1.29
C THR A 109 4.98 -15.43 0.59
N SER A 110 4.68 -15.11 -0.65
CA SER A 110 5.46 -14.20 -1.50
C SER A 110 5.09 -12.72 -1.35
N CYS A 111 4.00 -12.39 -0.66
CA CYS A 111 3.58 -11.00 -0.45
C CYS A 111 4.52 -10.31 0.54
N VAL A 112 5.56 -9.67 0.02
CA VAL A 112 6.62 -9.05 0.84
C VAL A 112 6.76 -7.56 0.50
N ILE A 113 6.76 -6.73 1.53
CA ILE A 113 7.22 -5.33 1.47
C ILE A 113 8.48 -5.25 2.34
N ALA A 114 9.61 -4.85 1.77
CA ALA A 114 10.87 -4.82 2.49
C ALA A 114 11.68 -3.55 2.22
N GLN A 115 12.29 -2.97 3.25
CA GLN A 115 13.22 -1.85 3.13
C GLN A 115 12.61 -0.66 2.34
N CYS A 116 11.31 -0.44 2.54
CA CYS A 116 10.57 0.66 1.93
C CYS A 116 10.39 1.81 2.92
N GLU A 117 10.31 3.02 2.38
CA GLU A 117 10.11 4.22 3.19
C GLU A 117 8.92 5.04 2.67
N ASN A 118 8.05 5.49 3.57
CA ASN A 118 7.02 6.47 3.25
C ASN A 118 7.38 7.84 3.85
N LYS A 119 7.36 8.85 3.00
CA LYS A 119 7.55 10.28 3.31
C LYS A 119 6.40 11.17 2.85
N GLY A 120 5.45 10.61 2.09
CA GLY A 120 4.26 11.31 1.64
C GLY A 120 3.11 11.17 2.61
N THR A 121 2.35 12.23 2.83
CA THR A 121 1.19 12.23 3.71
C THR A 121 0.11 11.27 3.21
N ILE A 122 -0.47 10.52 4.13
CA ILE A 122 -1.51 9.53 3.85
C ILE A 122 -2.80 9.94 4.56
N THR A 123 -3.85 10.11 3.79
CA THR A 123 -5.17 10.45 4.33
C THR A 123 -6.23 9.52 3.74
N GLY A 124 -6.98 8.88 4.60
CA GLY A 124 -8.08 8.01 4.21
C GLY A 124 -9.25 8.08 5.16
N LYS A 125 -10.32 7.35 4.83
CA LYS A 125 -11.47 7.29 5.69
C LYS A 125 -11.39 6.09 6.64
N ASP A 126 -11.11 4.89 6.10
CA ASP A 126 -11.26 3.64 6.86
C ASP A 126 -9.90 2.99 7.21
N GLU A 127 -9.36 2.12 6.40
CA GLU A 127 -8.12 1.40 6.67
C GLU A 127 -6.91 2.18 6.12
N VAL A 128 -6.12 2.83 6.98
CA VAL A 128 -5.04 3.73 6.55
C VAL A 128 -3.72 3.31 7.17
N GLY A 129 -2.70 3.06 6.35
CA GLY A 129 -1.39 2.62 6.83
C GLY A 129 -0.22 3.40 6.22
N GLY A 130 0.78 3.71 7.03
CA GLY A 130 1.97 4.42 6.56
C GLY A 130 2.76 3.64 5.51
N ILE A 131 2.77 2.32 5.58
CA ILE A 131 3.38 1.42 4.60
C ILE A 131 2.31 0.63 3.86
N ALA A 132 1.45 -0.09 4.56
CA ALA A 132 0.36 -0.85 3.95
C ALA A 132 -0.97 -0.54 4.64
N ALA A 133 -2.05 -0.30 3.88
CA ALA A 133 -3.36 -0.13 4.49
C ALA A 133 -3.83 -1.44 5.13
N TYR A 134 -3.77 -2.53 4.38
CA TYR A 134 -4.02 -3.88 4.86
C TYR A 134 -2.83 -4.79 4.56
N SER A 135 -2.47 -5.66 5.49
CA SER A 135 -1.45 -6.68 5.23
C SER A 135 -1.79 -8.01 5.91
N SER A 136 -1.69 -9.09 5.16
CA SER A 136 -1.62 -10.48 5.64
C SER A 136 -0.30 -11.15 5.28
N GLY A 137 0.62 -10.42 4.64
CA GLY A 137 1.95 -10.86 4.25
C GLY A 137 3.05 -10.33 5.18
N THR A 138 4.28 -10.34 4.68
CA THR A 138 5.45 -9.83 5.39
C THR A 138 5.67 -8.34 5.12
N VAL A 139 5.89 -7.57 6.18
CA VAL A 139 6.38 -6.19 6.14
C VAL A 139 7.62 -6.10 7.02
N LYS A 140 8.78 -5.83 6.44
CA LYS A 140 10.04 -5.83 7.20
C LYS A 140 10.96 -4.67 6.84
N GLU A 141 11.71 -4.19 7.82
CA GLU A 141 12.71 -3.14 7.67
C GLU A 141 12.13 -1.88 7.00
N CYS A 142 10.83 -1.61 7.20
CA CYS A 142 10.13 -0.48 6.60
C CYS A 142 10.01 0.69 7.58
N THR A 143 10.02 1.90 7.04
CA THR A 143 9.94 3.13 7.84
C THR A 143 8.84 4.05 7.33
N ASN A 144 7.97 4.50 8.22
CA ASN A 144 7.07 5.62 7.94
C ASN A 144 7.56 6.88 8.66
N LYS A 145 7.69 7.98 7.93
CA LYS A 145 8.07 9.31 8.43
C LYS A 145 7.00 10.37 8.25
N ALA A 146 5.91 10.02 7.61
CA ALA A 146 4.85 10.94 7.27
C ALA A 146 3.61 10.77 8.15
N THR A 147 2.80 11.80 8.19
CA THR A 147 1.49 11.77 8.87
C THR A 147 0.56 10.77 8.21
N VAL A 148 -0.14 9.98 9.04
CA VAL A 148 -1.16 9.01 8.65
C VAL A 148 -2.45 9.37 9.35
N THR A 149 -3.51 9.62 8.58
CA THR A 149 -4.81 10.03 9.12
C THR A 149 -5.94 9.16 8.58
N ALA A 150 -6.71 8.55 9.49
CA ALA A 150 -7.99 7.92 9.18
C ALA A 150 -9.14 8.75 9.78
N THR A 151 -10.09 9.17 8.94
CA THR A 151 -11.18 10.06 9.40
C THR A 151 -12.35 9.31 10.03
N ASP A 152 -12.47 7.99 9.85
CA ASP A 152 -13.59 7.20 10.36
C ASP A 152 -13.20 5.79 10.87
N GLY A 153 -12.06 5.26 10.50
CA GLY A 153 -11.66 3.88 10.79
C GLY A 153 -10.32 3.74 11.52
N TYR A 154 -9.46 2.92 10.97
CA TYR A 154 -8.19 2.48 11.56
C TYR A 154 -7.01 3.18 10.92
N ALA A 155 -6.10 3.72 11.73
CA ALA A 155 -4.83 4.22 11.26
C ALA A 155 -3.66 3.50 11.95
N GLY A 156 -2.68 3.07 11.16
CA GLY A 156 -1.45 2.50 11.67
C GLY A 156 -0.21 3.15 11.05
N GLY A 157 0.80 3.40 11.85
CA GLY A 157 2.05 3.99 11.37
C GLY A 157 2.77 3.12 10.35
N ILE A 158 2.61 1.81 10.43
CA ILE A 158 3.14 0.82 9.47
C ILE A 158 2.00 0.15 8.73
N VAL A 159 1.12 -0.57 9.43
CA VAL A 159 -0.03 -1.28 8.84
C VAL A 159 -1.30 -0.77 9.49
N GLY A 160 -2.28 -0.36 8.68
CA GLY A 160 -3.57 0.16 9.16
C GLY A 160 -4.45 -0.92 9.75
N TYR A 161 -4.57 -2.06 9.07
CA TYR A 161 -5.46 -3.12 9.47
C TYR A 161 -5.01 -4.53 9.08
N ASN A 162 -5.30 -5.50 9.95
CA ASN A 162 -5.15 -6.93 9.70
C ASN A 162 -6.30 -7.68 10.37
N TYR A 163 -7.17 -8.31 9.58
CA TYR A 163 -8.34 -9.01 10.11
C TYR A 163 -8.11 -10.51 10.34
N GLU A 164 -7.42 -11.18 9.42
CA GLU A 164 -7.20 -12.63 9.49
C GLU A 164 -5.80 -12.98 9.01
N GLY A 165 -5.16 -13.85 9.74
CA GLY A 165 -3.88 -14.43 9.35
C GLY A 165 -2.69 -13.92 10.12
N SER A 166 -1.57 -14.57 9.89
CA SER A 166 -0.30 -14.22 10.51
C SER A 166 0.38 -13.16 9.65
N ILE A 167 0.32 -11.92 10.08
CA ILE A 167 1.21 -10.89 9.56
C ILE A 167 2.58 -11.03 10.22
N LEU A 168 3.65 -10.93 9.44
CA LEU A 168 5.00 -10.74 9.97
C LEU A 168 5.40 -9.28 9.84
N LEU A 169 5.46 -8.59 10.98
CA LEU A 169 6.10 -7.28 11.10
C LEU A 169 7.48 -7.47 11.74
N ASP A 170 8.52 -7.10 11.04
CA ASP A 170 9.90 -7.23 11.52
C ASP A 170 10.69 -5.96 11.28
N SER A 171 11.32 -5.45 12.32
CA SER A 171 12.25 -4.30 12.25
C SER A 171 11.67 -3.05 11.56
N CYS A 172 10.37 -2.80 11.75
CA CYS A 172 9.69 -1.64 11.18
C CYS A 172 9.68 -0.47 12.18
N TYR A 173 9.74 0.75 11.66
CA TYR A 173 9.79 1.96 12.46
C TYR A 173 8.81 3.03 11.96
N ASN A 174 8.07 3.65 12.88
CA ASN A 174 7.24 4.82 12.60
C ASN A 174 7.72 6.02 13.42
N SER A 175 7.97 7.15 12.75
CA SER A 175 8.21 8.46 13.37
C SER A 175 7.19 9.51 12.95
N GLY A 176 6.25 9.16 12.06
CA GLY A 176 5.17 10.04 11.65
C GLY A 176 4.05 10.09 12.68
N GLU A 177 3.30 11.18 12.67
CA GLU A 177 2.08 11.30 13.46
C GLU A 177 1.01 10.33 12.93
N VAL A 178 0.28 9.68 13.83
CA VAL A 178 -0.82 8.77 13.47
C VAL A 178 -2.08 9.24 14.17
N SER A 179 -3.15 9.47 13.42
CA SER A 179 -4.43 9.88 13.96
C SER A 179 -5.59 9.09 13.34
N ALA A 180 -6.53 8.65 14.16
CA ALA A 180 -7.75 8.00 13.74
C ALA A 180 -8.92 8.43 14.64
N SER A 181 -10.13 8.46 14.08
CA SER A 181 -11.33 8.73 14.87
C SER A 181 -11.79 7.51 15.67
N ALA A 182 -11.47 6.30 15.21
CA ALA A 182 -11.82 5.06 15.89
C ALA A 182 -10.62 4.41 16.59
N TYR A 183 -9.58 4.02 15.84
CA TYR A 183 -8.41 3.30 16.38
C TYR A 183 -7.11 3.78 15.75
N SER A 184 -6.12 4.07 16.57
CA SER A 184 -4.76 4.44 16.13
C SER A 184 -3.69 3.59 16.81
N GLY A 185 -2.63 3.24 16.10
CA GLY A 185 -1.51 2.44 16.59
C GLY A 185 -0.25 2.52 15.72
#